data_39c2c32796a3d6d3a35b93e7106eb0ee
#
_entry.id   39c2c32796a3d6d3a35b93e7106eb0ee
#
_cell.length_a   1.000
_cell.length_b   1.000
_cell.length_c   1.000
_cell.angle_alpha   90.00
_cell.angle_beta   90.00
_cell.angle_gamma   90.00
#
_symmetry.space_group_name_H-M   'P 1'
#
loop_
_entity.id
_entity.type
_entity.pdbx_description
1 polymer ?
#
loop_
_entity_poly.entity_id
_entity_poly.type
_entity_poly.pdbx_seq_one_letter_code
_entity_poly.pdbx_strand_id
1 'polypeptide(L)'
;MHQHVWMGDEMNLNALLNKHMDDGRTVRVGLIGAGKFGSMILSQLQHVEGVDVTAIADLDIAKAKASCALVGWDTDSCFANDIKAAVTQSKTWLTDDVSALLAIDEIDCVVEATGHPLAGVRHALQAIAHQKHVVMVNVEADVLCGAYIAQKALQAGVIYTMAYGDQPAAMCELVDWVRANGFELVSAGKGMNFAPSYRYSTPDTVWGYFGWSEAEVAAGDFNPKMYNSFTDGTKAAIEMAAVANATGLSCAEEGLSFYPAGLHDLANVFKPAEDGGRLKTAGLVDIAASREPDGREVVNNIQYGMFVTFKAPNAYTRDCFRQYGLLTDASGWYGSMWRPFHLIGLETNTSILSAVLRGEATGVSRYFQADAVATAKRDLKAGEMLDGEGGYCVWAKSVPASLSHTIDALPIGLAHHVKLKHDIAKDQIVGMGDVELVDVDDIIACRQNMPALMMG
;
A
#
# COMPACT_ATOMS: atom_id res chain seq x y z
N MET A 1 -43.02 -27.60 -16.39
CA MET A 1 -42.71 -26.22 -16.02
C MET A 1 -41.27 -26.22 -15.53
N HIS A 2 -40.32 -25.90 -16.40
CA HIS A 2 -38.93 -25.69 -15.97
C HIS A 2 -38.88 -24.31 -15.34
N GLN A 3 -38.72 -24.25 -14.02
CA GLN A 3 -38.31 -23.06 -13.34
C GLN A 3 -36.92 -22.70 -13.90
N HIS A 4 -36.84 -21.65 -14.68
CA HIS A 4 -35.57 -20.97 -14.91
C HIS A 4 -35.17 -20.38 -13.56
N VAL A 5 -34.38 -21.11 -12.81
CA VAL A 5 -33.59 -20.51 -11.73
C VAL A 5 -32.66 -19.51 -12.42
N TRP A 6 -32.89 -18.24 -12.21
CA TRP A 6 -31.94 -17.20 -12.60
C TRP A 6 -30.65 -17.51 -11.85
N MET A 7 -29.60 -17.90 -12.56
CA MET A 7 -28.23 -17.98 -12.04
C MET A 7 -27.72 -16.54 -11.78
N GLY A 8 -28.52 -15.71 -11.08
CA GLY A 8 -28.27 -14.29 -10.87
C GLY A 8 -27.58 -13.94 -9.55
N ASP A 9 -27.38 -14.92 -8.67
CA ASP A 9 -26.85 -14.67 -7.32
C ASP A 9 -25.31 -14.78 -7.25
N GLU A 10 -24.63 -14.96 -8.36
CA GLU A 10 -23.17 -15.15 -8.41
C GLU A 10 -22.39 -13.89 -8.84
N MET A 11 -23.04 -12.72 -8.85
CA MET A 11 -22.36 -11.47 -9.21
C MET A 11 -21.72 -10.81 -7.99
N ASN A 12 -20.41 -10.50 -8.10
CA ASN A 12 -19.61 -9.80 -7.10
C ASN A 12 -19.28 -10.60 -5.82
N LEU A 13 -18.44 -10.02 -4.98
CA LEU A 13 -17.88 -10.68 -3.79
C LEU A 13 -18.93 -11.06 -2.75
N ASN A 14 -19.93 -10.20 -2.54
CA ASN A 14 -20.97 -10.48 -1.54
C ASN A 14 -21.82 -11.69 -1.92
N ALA A 15 -22.18 -11.85 -3.18
CA ALA A 15 -22.92 -13.02 -3.65
C ALA A 15 -22.08 -14.31 -3.58
N LEU A 16 -20.77 -14.22 -3.87
CA LEU A 16 -19.85 -15.35 -3.69
C LEU A 16 -19.73 -15.77 -2.22
N LEU A 17 -19.70 -14.80 -1.30
CA LEU A 17 -19.65 -15.06 0.14
C LEU A 17 -20.96 -15.75 0.60
N ASN A 18 -22.12 -15.24 0.18
CA ASN A 18 -23.41 -15.86 0.51
C ASN A 18 -23.48 -17.31 0.03
N LYS A 19 -23.08 -17.60 -1.19
CA LYS A 19 -22.99 -18.96 -1.72
C LYS A 19 -22.02 -19.83 -0.90
N HIS A 20 -20.88 -19.27 -0.50
CA HIS A 20 -19.91 -19.98 0.34
C HIS A 20 -20.52 -20.36 1.70
N MET A 21 -21.33 -19.47 2.29
CA MET A 21 -22.07 -19.74 3.54
C MET A 21 -23.19 -20.77 3.34
N ASP A 22 -23.92 -20.70 2.23
CA ASP A 22 -24.97 -21.68 1.89
C ASP A 22 -24.40 -23.10 1.74
N ASP A 23 -23.13 -23.20 1.32
CA ASP A 23 -22.39 -24.48 1.30
C ASP A 23 -21.87 -24.90 2.69
N GLY A 24 -22.22 -24.18 3.77
CA GLY A 24 -21.79 -24.44 5.15
C GLY A 24 -20.32 -24.09 5.42
N ARG A 25 -19.72 -23.20 4.63
CA ARG A 25 -18.32 -22.79 4.73
C ARG A 25 -18.19 -21.37 5.27
N THR A 26 -17.06 -21.07 5.90
CA THR A 26 -16.71 -19.77 6.46
C THR A 26 -15.29 -19.42 6.01
N VAL A 27 -15.06 -18.18 5.61
CA VAL A 27 -13.71 -17.67 5.32
C VAL A 27 -13.00 -17.39 6.64
N ARG A 28 -11.88 -18.07 6.89
CA ARG A 28 -11.12 -17.96 8.14
C ARG A 28 -9.85 -17.15 7.95
N VAL A 29 -9.72 -16.12 8.79
CA VAL A 29 -8.67 -15.13 8.70
C VAL A 29 -7.75 -15.20 9.92
N GLY A 30 -6.43 -15.21 9.68
CA GLY A 30 -5.41 -14.92 10.67
C GLY A 30 -4.94 -13.47 10.53
N LEU A 31 -4.96 -12.69 11.60
CA LEU A 31 -4.44 -11.32 11.61
C LEU A 31 -3.09 -11.28 12.33
N ILE A 32 -2.06 -10.73 11.69
CA ILE A 32 -0.76 -10.49 12.28
C ILE A 32 -0.58 -8.98 12.48
N GLY A 33 -0.55 -8.54 13.74
CA GLY A 33 -0.49 -7.14 14.15
C GLY A 33 -1.88 -6.52 14.40
N ALA A 34 -2.19 -6.25 15.67
CA ALA A 34 -3.42 -5.60 16.12
C ALA A 34 -3.21 -4.12 16.49
N GLY A 35 -2.30 -3.43 15.79
CA GLY A 35 -2.07 -2.00 15.92
C GLY A 35 -3.19 -1.15 15.29
N LYS A 36 -2.89 0.08 14.90
CA LYS A 36 -3.86 1.03 14.33
C LYS A 36 -4.63 0.45 13.14
N PHE A 37 -3.93 -0.11 12.17
CA PHE A 37 -4.57 -0.68 10.97
C PHE A 37 -5.27 -2.00 11.27
N GLY A 38 -4.69 -2.86 12.14
CA GLY A 38 -5.35 -4.06 12.63
C GLY A 38 -6.68 -3.76 13.31
N SER A 39 -6.75 -2.70 14.14
CA SER A 39 -8.01 -2.27 14.77
C SER A 39 -9.06 -1.84 13.74
N MET A 40 -8.67 -1.14 12.66
CA MET A 40 -9.60 -0.77 11.58
C MET A 40 -10.15 -1.99 10.87
N ILE A 41 -9.32 -3.01 10.60
CA ILE A 41 -9.73 -4.29 10.00
C ILE A 41 -10.71 -5.00 10.93
N LEU A 42 -10.38 -5.15 12.20
CA LEU A 42 -11.23 -5.79 13.21
C LEU A 42 -12.57 -5.08 13.38
N SER A 43 -12.58 -3.73 13.29
CA SER A 43 -13.80 -2.93 13.33
C SER A 43 -14.81 -3.32 12.25
N GLN A 44 -14.36 -3.71 11.06
CA GLN A 44 -15.24 -4.08 9.95
C GLN A 44 -15.55 -5.57 9.92
N LEU A 45 -14.56 -6.44 10.14
CA LEU A 45 -14.74 -7.88 10.00
C LEU A 45 -15.79 -8.44 10.97
N GLN A 46 -15.96 -7.86 12.16
CA GLN A 46 -17.01 -8.26 13.10
C GLN A 46 -18.44 -8.10 12.56
N HIS A 47 -18.62 -7.30 11.50
CA HIS A 47 -19.93 -7.04 10.87
C HIS A 47 -20.12 -7.81 9.55
N VAL A 48 -19.18 -8.67 9.18
CA VAL A 48 -19.26 -9.45 7.94
C VAL A 48 -19.58 -10.90 8.28
N GLU A 49 -20.84 -11.28 8.11
CA GLU A 49 -21.26 -12.67 8.26
C GLU A 49 -20.52 -13.56 7.25
N GLY A 50 -20.09 -14.75 7.67
CA GLY A 50 -19.33 -15.67 6.83
C GLY A 50 -17.82 -15.43 6.78
N VAL A 51 -17.29 -14.45 7.56
CA VAL A 51 -15.86 -14.24 7.75
C VAL A 51 -15.52 -14.29 9.23
N ASP A 52 -14.66 -15.21 9.64
CA ASP A 52 -14.21 -15.38 11.01
C ASP A 52 -12.75 -14.95 11.17
N VAL A 53 -12.46 -14.06 12.11
CA VAL A 53 -11.08 -13.82 12.57
C VAL A 53 -10.71 -14.94 13.55
N THR A 54 -10.13 -16.01 13.03
CA THR A 54 -9.84 -17.24 13.78
C THR A 54 -8.68 -17.07 14.77
N ALA A 55 -7.67 -16.28 14.39
CA ALA A 55 -6.54 -16.00 15.27
C ALA A 55 -6.00 -14.59 15.05
N ILE A 56 -5.47 -13.99 16.12
CA ILE A 56 -4.71 -12.74 16.10
C ILE A 56 -3.36 -12.99 16.75
N ALA A 57 -2.28 -12.68 16.03
CA ALA A 57 -0.91 -12.68 16.56
C ALA A 57 -0.42 -11.25 16.76
N ASP A 58 0.00 -10.92 17.98
CA ASP A 58 0.63 -9.64 18.31
C ASP A 58 1.64 -9.85 19.44
N LEU A 59 2.77 -9.15 19.38
CA LEU A 59 3.80 -9.23 20.41
C LEU A 59 3.28 -8.86 21.81
N ASP A 60 2.20 -8.06 21.86
CA ASP A 60 1.53 -7.65 23.10
C ASP A 60 0.04 -8.08 23.06
N ILE A 61 -0.24 -9.26 23.62
CA ILE A 61 -1.60 -9.82 23.71
C ILE A 61 -2.56 -8.87 24.45
N ALA A 62 -2.08 -8.14 25.47
CA ALA A 62 -2.92 -7.21 26.21
C ALA A 62 -3.34 -6.03 25.33
N LYS A 63 -2.42 -5.53 24.53
CA LYS A 63 -2.69 -4.49 23.51
C LYS A 63 -3.65 -5.01 22.46
N ALA A 64 -3.47 -6.24 21.96
CA ALA A 64 -4.41 -6.85 21.00
C ALA A 64 -5.84 -6.93 21.55
N LYS A 65 -6.01 -7.33 22.83
CA LYS A 65 -7.32 -7.32 23.52
C LYS A 65 -7.90 -5.92 23.62
N ALA A 66 -7.07 -4.92 23.99
CA ALA A 66 -7.49 -3.54 24.09
C ALA A 66 -7.95 -2.99 22.72
N SER A 67 -7.27 -3.36 21.63
CA SER A 67 -7.66 -3.00 20.28
C SER A 67 -9.02 -3.60 19.89
N CYS A 68 -9.29 -4.85 20.22
CA CYS A 68 -10.60 -5.47 20.02
C CYS A 68 -11.70 -4.74 20.83
N ALA A 69 -11.44 -4.45 22.12
CA ALA A 69 -12.37 -3.70 22.96
C ALA A 69 -12.66 -2.31 22.42
N LEU A 70 -11.62 -1.61 21.92
CA LEU A 70 -11.73 -0.25 21.35
C LEU A 70 -12.73 -0.21 20.18
N VAL A 71 -12.79 -1.28 19.39
CA VAL A 71 -13.67 -1.38 18.21
C VAL A 71 -14.96 -2.13 18.48
N GLY A 72 -15.29 -2.37 19.76
CA GLY A 72 -16.60 -2.85 20.19
C GLY A 72 -16.78 -4.36 20.21
N TRP A 73 -15.70 -5.16 20.18
CA TRP A 73 -15.81 -6.60 20.40
C TRP A 73 -16.22 -6.94 21.82
N ASP A 74 -17.07 -7.93 21.97
CA ASP A 74 -17.42 -8.51 23.29
C ASP A 74 -16.24 -9.36 23.80
N THR A 75 -15.29 -8.70 24.48
CA THR A 75 -14.05 -9.34 24.95
C THR A 75 -14.24 -10.39 26.02
N ASP A 76 -15.42 -10.48 26.62
CA ASP A 76 -15.75 -11.52 27.63
C ASP A 76 -16.10 -12.86 26.97
N SER A 77 -16.60 -12.83 25.74
CA SER A 77 -17.12 -14.02 25.04
C SER A 77 -16.41 -14.37 23.72
N CYS A 78 -15.76 -13.39 23.07
CA CYS A 78 -15.21 -13.58 21.72
C CYS A 78 -13.91 -14.38 21.66
N PHE A 79 -13.16 -14.50 22.77
CA PHE A 79 -11.87 -15.16 22.75
C PHE A 79 -11.96 -16.65 23.08
N ALA A 80 -11.19 -17.45 22.34
CA ALA A 80 -11.00 -18.87 22.56
C ALA A 80 -9.79 -19.13 23.48
N ASN A 81 -9.88 -20.21 24.27
CA ASN A 81 -8.76 -20.63 25.11
C ASN A 81 -7.68 -21.42 24.33
N ASP A 82 -8.07 -22.00 23.20
CA ASP A 82 -7.19 -22.78 22.32
C ASP A 82 -7.67 -22.71 20.86
N ILE A 83 -6.83 -23.20 19.95
CA ILE A 83 -7.09 -23.22 18.51
C ILE A 83 -8.35 -24.03 18.17
N LYS A 84 -8.57 -25.17 18.81
CA LYS A 84 -9.74 -26.02 18.55
C LYS A 84 -11.04 -25.30 18.90
N ALA A 85 -11.07 -24.60 20.02
CA ALA A 85 -12.22 -23.77 20.42
C ALA A 85 -12.42 -22.60 19.45
N ALA A 86 -11.34 -21.97 18.97
CA ALA A 86 -11.43 -20.92 17.98
C ALA A 86 -12.15 -21.38 16.71
N VAL A 87 -11.73 -22.50 16.14
CA VAL A 87 -12.32 -23.07 14.90
C VAL A 87 -13.74 -23.58 15.11
N THR A 88 -14.00 -24.34 16.20
CA THR A 88 -15.30 -25.02 16.38
C THR A 88 -16.42 -24.12 16.91
N GLN A 89 -16.08 -23.00 17.54
CA GLN A 89 -17.02 -22.06 18.15
C GLN A 89 -17.06 -20.68 17.46
N SER A 90 -16.35 -20.53 16.33
CA SER A 90 -16.19 -19.24 15.62
C SER A 90 -15.74 -18.14 16.58
N LYS A 91 -14.70 -18.43 17.38
CA LYS A 91 -14.06 -17.49 18.30
C LYS A 91 -12.65 -17.16 17.84
N THR A 92 -12.03 -16.17 18.47
CA THR A 92 -10.69 -15.71 18.13
C THR A 92 -9.67 -16.19 19.16
N TRP A 93 -8.63 -16.87 18.70
CA TRP A 93 -7.49 -17.21 19.54
C TRP A 93 -6.42 -16.12 19.48
N LEU A 94 -5.89 -15.73 20.64
CA LEU A 94 -4.83 -14.73 20.73
C LEU A 94 -3.49 -15.40 21.04
N THR A 95 -2.43 -14.98 20.33
CA THR A 95 -1.07 -15.51 20.51
C THR A 95 -0.02 -14.42 20.29
N ASP A 96 1.17 -14.60 20.87
CA ASP A 96 2.39 -13.85 20.57
C ASP A 96 3.31 -14.61 19.59
N ASP A 97 2.91 -15.81 19.18
CA ASP A 97 3.63 -16.67 18.24
C ASP A 97 2.96 -16.72 16.87
N VAL A 98 3.55 -15.99 15.91
CA VAL A 98 3.09 -15.98 14.52
C VAL A 98 3.18 -17.38 13.90
N SER A 99 4.19 -18.17 14.23
CA SER A 99 4.36 -19.53 13.68
C SER A 99 3.22 -20.44 14.11
N ALA A 100 2.74 -20.30 15.35
CA ALA A 100 1.59 -21.04 15.86
C ALA A 100 0.29 -20.64 15.14
N LEU A 101 0.10 -19.35 14.81
CA LEU A 101 -1.03 -18.89 13.99
C LEU A 101 -0.96 -19.50 12.59
N LEU A 102 0.21 -19.45 11.93
CA LEU A 102 0.40 -19.95 10.58
C LEU A 102 0.22 -21.47 10.45
N ALA A 103 0.46 -22.21 11.53
CA ALA A 103 0.29 -23.66 11.60
C ALA A 103 -1.18 -24.10 11.70
N ILE A 104 -2.14 -23.19 11.83
CA ILE A 104 -3.58 -23.50 11.84
C ILE A 104 -4.03 -23.83 10.41
N ASP A 105 -4.32 -25.11 10.14
CA ASP A 105 -4.69 -25.56 8.78
C ASP A 105 -5.97 -24.89 8.26
N GLU A 106 -6.90 -24.59 9.15
CA GLU A 106 -8.22 -24.04 8.82
C GLU A 106 -8.18 -22.54 8.42
N ILE A 107 -7.10 -21.83 8.63
CA ILE A 107 -6.96 -20.44 8.17
C ILE A 107 -6.75 -20.43 6.65
N ASP A 108 -7.63 -19.73 5.92
CA ASP A 108 -7.57 -19.56 4.48
C ASP A 108 -6.61 -18.41 4.08
N CYS A 109 -6.68 -17.32 4.82
CA CYS A 109 -6.00 -16.08 4.49
C CYS A 109 -5.37 -15.44 5.72
N VAL A 110 -4.15 -14.93 5.55
CA VAL A 110 -3.43 -14.15 6.57
C VAL A 110 -3.37 -12.69 6.15
N VAL A 111 -3.72 -11.81 7.07
CA VAL A 111 -3.59 -10.36 6.92
C VAL A 111 -2.36 -9.91 7.70
N GLU A 112 -1.35 -9.39 7.02
CA GLU A 112 -0.13 -8.84 7.62
C GLU A 112 -0.27 -7.33 7.82
N ALA A 113 -0.32 -6.87 9.06
CA ALA A 113 -0.59 -5.48 9.45
C ALA A 113 0.38 -4.96 10.54
N THR A 114 1.58 -5.51 10.64
CA THR A 114 2.55 -5.10 11.68
C THR A 114 3.16 -3.72 11.44
N GLY A 115 3.25 -3.28 10.18
CA GLY A 115 3.93 -2.05 9.78
C GLY A 115 5.46 -2.11 9.91
N HIS A 116 6.04 -3.30 10.15
CA HIS A 116 7.51 -3.49 10.23
C HIS A 116 7.99 -4.19 8.95
N PRO A 117 8.77 -3.52 8.07
CA PRO A 117 9.09 -4.05 6.73
C PRO A 117 9.71 -5.45 6.75
N LEU A 118 10.73 -5.68 7.59
CA LEU A 118 11.43 -6.96 7.66
C LEU A 118 10.53 -8.08 8.18
N ALA A 119 9.73 -7.79 9.21
CA ALA A 119 8.78 -8.75 9.76
C ALA A 119 7.72 -9.10 8.71
N GLY A 120 7.17 -8.11 8.00
CA GLY A 120 6.18 -8.31 6.94
C GLY A 120 6.67 -9.23 5.84
N VAL A 121 7.90 -9.06 5.36
CA VAL A 121 8.51 -9.97 4.37
C VAL A 121 8.61 -11.39 4.92
N ARG A 122 9.11 -11.57 6.15
CA ARG A 122 9.27 -12.89 6.78
C ARG A 122 7.93 -13.57 7.02
N HIS A 123 6.93 -12.84 7.54
CA HIS A 123 5.58 -13.35 7.77
C HIS A 123 4.91 -13.79 6.46
N ALA A 124 5.02 -12.99 5.39
CA ALA A 124 4.47 -13.34 4.09
C ALA A 124 5.08 -14.62 3.53
N LEU A 125 6.42 -14.75 3.56
CA LEU A 125 7.10 -15.96 3.07
C LEU A 125 6.76 -17.20 3.90
N GLN A 126 6.63 -17.05 5.23
CA GLN A 126 6.19 -18.14 6.11
C GLN A 126 4.72 -18.53 5.83
N ALA A 127 3.81 -17.56 5.67
CA ALA A 127 2.42 -17.82 5.34
C ALA A 127 2.28 -18.57 4.01
N ILE A 128 3.05 -18.18 2.99
CA ILE A 128 3.11 -18.87 1.69
C ILE A 128 3.61 -20.31 1.85
N ALA A 129 4.63 -20.54 2.69
CA ALA A 129 5.14 -21.89 2.97
C ALA A 129 4.09 -22.78 3.66
N HIS A 130 3.17 -22.17 4.46
CA HIS A 130 2.02 -22.81 5.06
C HIS A 130 0.77 -22.83 4.15
N GLN A 131 0.92 -22.56 2.84
CA GLN A 131 -0.16 -22.58 1.85
C GLN A 131 -1.31 -21.62 2.19
N LYS A 132 -1.03 -20.47 2.81
CA LYS A 132 -2.01 -19.44 3.13
C LYS A 132 -2.00 -18.35 2.08
N HIS A 133 -3.19 -17.84 1.71
CA HIS A 133 -3.28 -16.56 1.01
C HIS A 133 -2.77 -15.43 1.91
N VAL A 134 -2.19 -14.38 1.32
CA VAL A 134 -1.62 -13.26 2.06
C VAL A 134 -2.20 -11.94 1.57
N VAL A 135 -2.79 -11.18 2.48
CA VAL A 135 -3.18 -9.77 2.28
C VAL A 135 -2.17 -8.90 3.03
N MET A 136 -1.38 -8.15 2.28
CA MET A 136 -0.31 -7.31 2.78
C MET A 136 -0.80 -5.88 2.98
N VAL A 137 -1.03 -5.47 4.24
CA VAL A 137 -1.33 -4.09 4.62
C VAL A 137 -0.04 -3.27 4.74
N ASN A 138 1.07 -3.94 5.03
CA ASN A 138 2.41 -3.35 5.19
C ASN A 138 3.04 -3.10 3.82
N VAL A 139 2.69 -1.99 3.20
CA VAL A 139 3.16 -1.63 1.87
C VAL A 139 4.68 -1.39 1.82
N GLU A 140 5.30 -1.10 2.95
CA GLU A 140 6.75 -0.98 3.12
C GLU A 140 7.44 -2.33 2.87
N ALA A 141 6.85 -3.43 3.36
CA ALA A 141 7.32 -4.78 3.08
C ALA A 141 7.09 -5.18 1.61
N ASP A 142 5.97 -4.75 1.02
CA ASP A 142 5.69 -4.97 -0.40
C ASP A 142 6.74 -4.29 -1.29
N VAL A 143 7.04 -3.01 -1.07
CA VAL A 143 8.07 -2.31 -1.85
C VAL A 143 9.46 -2.90 -1.63
N LEU A 144 9.74 -3.35 -0.40
CA LEU A 144 11.03 -3.96 -0.07
C LEU A 144 11.27 -5.27 -0.83
N CYS A 145 10.29 -6.19 -0.87
CA CYS A 145 10.45 -7.53 -1.44
C CYS A 145 9.21 -8.08 -2.17
N GLY A 146 8.18 -7.28 -2.42
CA GLY A 146 6.86 -7.73 -2.90
C GLY A 146 6.89 -8.51 -4.21
N ALA A 147 7.70 -8.08 -5.18
CA ALA A 147 7.82 -8.81 -6.45
C ALA A 147 8.38 -10.24 -6.24
N TYR A 148 9.34 -10.41 -5.34
CA TYR A 148 9.85 -11.73 -4.96
C TYR A 148 8.80 -12.55 -4.20
N ILE A 149 8.10 -11.94 -3.24
CA ILE A 149 7.02 -12.58 -2.47
C ILE A 149 5.91 -13.05 -3.41
N ALA A 150 5.48 -12.20 -4.36
CA ALA A 150 4.47 -12.53 -5.36
C ALA A 150 4.87 -13.71 -6.24
N GLN A 151 6.16 -13.77 -6.64
CA GLN A 151 6.69 -14.92 -7.38
C GLN A 151 6.63 -16.21 -6.55
N LYS A 152 6.95 -16.15 -5.25
CA LYS A 152 6.85 -17.31 -4.34
C LYS A 152 5.41 -17.75 -4.13
N ALA A 153 4.48 -16.81 -3.97
CA ALA A 153 3.06 -17.11 -3.86
C ALA A 153 2.52 -17.81 -5.12
N LEU A 154 2.88 -17.30 -6.29
CA LEU A 154 2.52 -17.93 -7.57
C LEU A 154 3.06 -19.36 -7.67
N GLN A 155 4.31 -19.60 -7.27
CA GLN A 155 4.92 -20.94 -7.27
C GLN A 155 4.24 -21.89 -6.29
N ALA A 156 3.75 -21.38 -5.16
CA ALA A 156 3.01 -22.15 -4.16
C ALA A 156 1.53 -22.33 -4.48
N GLY A 157 0.99 -21.65 -5.51
CA GLY A 157 -0.42 -21.70 -5.86
C GLY A 157 -1.35 -20.95 -4.90
N VAL A 158 -0.80 -19.97 -4.15
CA VAL A 158 -1.57 -19.11 -3.25
C VAL A 158 -1.57 -17.66 -3.74
N ILE A 159 -2.52 -16.87 -3.27
CA ILE A 159 -2.63 -15.46 -3.61
C ILE A 159 -1.83 -14.61 -2.62
N TYR A 160 -0.96 -13.75 -3.14
CA TYR A 160 -0.40 -12.61 -2.44
C TYR A 160 -0.99 -11.33 -3.04
N THR A 161 -1.50 -10.44 -2.21
CA THR A 161 -2.12 -9.19 -2.64
C THR A 161 -1.86 -8.06 -1.66
N MET A 162 -1.69 -6.85 -2.16
CA MET A 162 -1.81 -5.63 -1.35
C MET A 162 -3.24 -5.47 -0.86
N ALA A 163 -3.42 -4.86 0.30
CA ALA A 163 -4.72 -4.66 0.92
C ALA A 163 -5.54 -3.58 0.19
N TYR A 164 -6.74 -3.94 -0.26
CA TYR A 164 -7.69 -2.97 -0.79
C TYR A 164 -8.17 -2.02 0.31
N GLY A 165 -8.41 -0.77 -0.06
CA GLY A 165 -8.61 0.33 0.88
C GLY A 165 -7.33 1.09 1.16
N ASP A 166 -6.14 0.50 0.95
CA ASP A 166 -4.92 1.28 0.75
C ASP A 166 -4.82 1.73 -0.71
N GLN A 167 -4.17 2.86 -0.93
CA GLN A 167 -4.14 3.52 -2.24
C GLN A 167 -3.50 2.67 -3.34
N PRO A 168 -2.41 1.90 -3.12
CA PRO A 168 -1.83 1.09 -4.19
C PRO A 168 -2.80 0.06 -4.80
N ALA A 169 -3.52 -0.71 -3.99
CA ALA A 169 -4.47 -1.70 -4.50
C ALA A 169 -5.66 -1.04 -5.20
N ALA A 170 -6.19 0.07 -4.64
CA ALA A 170 -7.28 0.81 -5.25
C ALA A 170 -6.87 1.50 -6.58
N MET A 171 -5.61 1.91 -6.73
CA MET A 171 -5.08 2.39 -8.02
C MET A 171 -4.92 1.27 -9.03
N CYS A 172 -4.57 0.04 -8.59
CA CYS A 172 -4.54 -1.11 -9.49
C CYS A 172 -5.90 -1.35 -10.14
N GLU A 173 -7.01 -1.20 -9.40
CA GLU A 173 -8.37 -1.28 -9.95
C GLU A 173 -8.61 -0.22 -11.03
N LEU A 174 -8.22 1.04 -10.79
CA LEU A 174 -8.37 2.11 -11.78
C LEU A 174 -7.53 1.85 -13.05
N VAL A 175 -6.30 1.35 -12.88
CA VAL A 175 -5.41 0.98 -13.99
C VAL A 175 -5.98 -0.20 -14.77
N ASP A 176 -6.50 -1.21 -14.08
CA ASP A 176 -7.14 -2.37 -14.71
C ASP A 176 -8.35 -1.94 -15.54
N TRP A 177 -9.20 -1.08 -14.99
CA TRP A 177 -10.33 -0.53 -15.72
C TRP A 177 -9.91 0.16 -17.03
N VAL A 178 -8.85 0.98 -16.99
CA VAL A 178 -8.32 1.65 -18.20
C VAL A 178 -7.91 0.63 -19.26
N ARG A 179 -7.14 -0.39 -18.85
CA ARG A 179 -6.60 -1.42 -19.76
C ARG A 179 -7.67 -2.37 -20.26
N ALA A 180 -8.58 -2.82 -19.40
CA ALA A 180 -9.66 -3.73 -19.75
C ALA A 180 -10.62 -3.11 -20.79
N ASN A 181 -10.75 -1.78 -20.80
CA ASN A 181 -11.58 -1.05 -21.78
C ASN A 181 -10.79 -0.60 -23.01
N GLY A 182 -9.52 -0.98 -23.16
CA GLY A 182 -8.72 -0.67 -24.34
C GLY A 182 -8.30 0.79 -24.47
N PHE A 183 -8.32 1.55 -23.36
CA PHE A 183 -7.73 2.89 -23.32
C PHE A 183 -6.22 2.83 -23.12
N GLU A 184 -5.51 3.81 -23.63
CA GLU A 184 -4.06 3.92 -23.44
C GLU A 184 -3.76 4.54 -22.07
N LEU A 185 -3.20 3.76 -21.15
CA LEU A 185 -2.80 4.24 -19.84
C LEU A 185 -1.65 5.23 -19.96
N VAL A 186 -1.81 6.42 -19.39
CA VAL A 186 -0.81 7.50 -19.44
C VAL A 186 -0.11 7.68 -18.11
N SER A 187 -0.86 7.77 -17.01
CA SER A 187 -0.27 7.84 -15.67
C SER A 187 -1.25 7.36 -14.60
N ALA A 188 -0.72 7.07 -13.42
CA ALA A 188 -1.48 6.85 -12.20
C ALA A 188 -0.85 7.63 -11.05
N GLY A 189 -1.66 8.03 -10.07
CA GLY A 189 -1.14 8.77 -8.94
C GLY A 189 -2.18 9.04 -7.87
N LYS A 190 -1.73 9.74 -6.83
CA LYS A 190 -2.58 10.12 -5.69
C LYS A 190 -2.49 11.61 -5.40
N GLY A 191 -3.49 12.11 -4.68
CA GLY A 191 -3.45 13.43 -4.07
C GLY A 191 -2.69 13.41 -2.76
N MET A 192 -1.98 14.48 -2.44
CA MET A 192 -1.24 14.60 -1.19
C MET A 192 -1.14 16.06 -0.73
N ASN A 193 -1.24 16.29 0.58
CA ASN A 193 -0.89 17.59 1.17
C ASN A 193 0.63 17.75 1.16
N PHE A 194 1.13 18.45 0.16
CA PHE A 194 2.57 18.63 -0.02
C PHE A 194 2.91 20.01 -0.57
N ALA A 195 3.95 20.61 -0.01
CA ALA A 195 4.70 21.72 -0.57
C ALA A 195 6.22 21.40 -0.45
N PRO A 196 7.09 21.98 -1.26
CA PRO A 196 8.52 21.63 -1.26
C PRO A 196 9.20 21.73 0.10
N SER A 197 8.79 22.67 0.95
CA SER A 197 9.30 22.86 2.31
C SER A 197 8.99 21.70 3.27
N TYR A 198 7.97 20.88 2.96
CA TYR A 198 7.52 19.77 3.81
C TYR A 198 8.50 18.60 3.80
N ARG A 199 9.32 18.48 2.76
CA ARG A 199 10.28 17.37 2.59
C ARG A 199 11.24 17.20 3.75
N TYR A 200 11.60 18.29 4.42
CA TYR A 200 12.54 18.26 5.54
C TYR A 200 11.85 18.31 6.90
N SER A 201 10.53 18.04 6.95
CA SER A 201 9.80 17.93 8.21
C SER A 201 10.37 16.80 9.07
N THR A 202 10.17 16.91 10.36
CA THR A 202 10.62 15.95 11.38
C THR A 202 9.46 15.61 12.31
N PRO A 203 9.56 14.55 13.11
CA PRO A 203 8.55 14.23 14.13
C PRO A 203 8.20 15.39 15.05
N ASP A 204 9.13 16.34 15.28
CA ASP A 204 8.89 17.52 16.13
C ASP A 204 8.11 18.62 15.41
N THR A 205 8.27 18.74 14.08
CA THR A 205 7.67 19.83 13.30
C THR A 205 6.38 19.43 12.58
N VAL A 206 6.07 18.15 12.51
CA VAL A 206 4.98 17.59 11.68
C VAL A 206 3.60 18.18 12.00
N TRP A 207 3.31 18.43 13.25
CA TRP A 207 1.98 18.87 13.71
C TRP A 207 1.58 20.25 13.16
N GLY A 208 2.57 21.12 12.95
CA GLY A 208 2.34 22.42 12.32
C GLY A 208 1.79 22.32 10.89
N TYR A 209 2.12 21.24 10.16
CA TYR A 209 1.62 21.01 8.79
C TYR A 209 0.19 20.43 8.76
N PHE A 210 -0.26 19.83 9.88
CA PHE A 210 -1.65 19.38 10.04
C PHE A 210 -2.55 20.46 10.66
N GLY A 211 -1.97 21.56 11.19
CA GLY A 211 -2.71 22.61 11.85
C GLY A 211 -3.31 22.20 13.19
N TRP A 212 -2.76 21.15 13.83
CA TRP A 212 -3.21 20.67 15.14
C TRP A 212 -2.52 21.39 16.28
N SER A 213 -3.27 21.71 17.32
CA SER A 213 -2.75 22.27 18.56
C SER A 213 -2.04 21.19 19.41
N GLU A 214 -1.15 21.61 20.30
CA GLU A 214 -0.49 20.71 21.26
C GLU A 214 -1.50 19.92 22.10
N ALA A 215 -2.64 20.52 22.43
CA ALA A 215 -3.69 19.85 23.20
C ALA A 215 -4.37 18.72 22.40
N GLU A 216 -4.63 18.92 21.10
CA GLU A 216 -5.19 17.89 20.21
C GLU A 216 -4.20 16.75 20.03
N VAL A 217 -2.93 17.05 19.85
CA VAL A 217 -1.86 16.04 19.72
C VAL A 217 -1.72 15.23 21.01
N ALA A 218 -1.74 15.88 22.17
CA ALA A 218 -1.64 15.22 23.48
C ALA A 218 -2.86 14.36 23.83
N ALA A 219 -4.04 14.71 23.32
CA ALA A 219 -5.28 13.96 23.53
C ALA A 219 -5.40 12.73 22.60
N GLY A 220 -4.63 12.69 21.51
CA GLY A 220 -4.67 11.62 20.51
C GLY A 220 -3.52 10.61 20.68
N ASP A 221 -3.76 9.36 20.28
CA ASP A 221 -2.72 8.33 20.17
C ASP A 221 -2.06 8.42 18.77
N PHE A 222 -1.27 9.48 18.55
CA PHE A 222 -0.65 9.76 17.27
C PHE A 222 0.83 9.39 17.28
N ASN A 223 1.25 8.58 16.30
CA ASN A 223 2.67 8.29 16.07
C ASN A 223 3.30 9.39 15.21
N PRO A 224 4.16 10.26 15.77
CA PRO A 224 4.71 11.41 15.03
C PRO A 224 5.57 10.99 13.81
N LYS A 225 6.27 9.86 13.85
CA LYS A 225 7.02 9.35 12.70
C LYS A 225 6.08 8.94 11.56
N MET A 226 5.00 8.23 11.88
CA MET A 226 4.00 7.84 10.88
C MET A 226 3.39 9.08 10.20
N TYR A 227 2.98 10.08 10.98
CA TYR A 227 2.44 11.33 10.40
C TYR A 227 3.49 12.11 9.61
N ASN A 228 4.75 12.08 10.06
CA ASN A 228 5.83 12.73 9.33
C ASN A 228 6.12 12.05 7.99
N SER A 229 5.99 10.73 7.88
CA SER A 229 6.14 10.03 6.60
C SER A 229 5.05 10.41 5.58
N PHE A 230 3.86 10.79 6.05
CA PHE A 230 2.81 11.37 5.20
C PHE A 230 3.11 12.81 4.77
N THR A 231 3.98 13.51 5.47
CA THR A 231 4.29 14.94 5.23
C THR A 231 5.52 15.10 4.34
N ASP A 232 6.60 14.38 4.62
CA ASP A 232 7.90 14.53 3.93
C ASP A 232 7.96 13.86 2.55
N GLY A 233 6.91 13.17 2.14
CA GLY A 233 6.82 12.47 0.86
C GLY A 233 7.30 11.01 0.90
N THR A 234 7.76 10.50 2.05
CA THR A 234 8.21 9.12 2.19
C THR A 234 7.11 8.13 1.86
N LYS A 235 5.93 8.28 2.46
CA LYS A 235 4.79 7.40 2.20
C LYS A 235 4.34 7.46 0.74
N ALA A 236 4.36 8.66 0.14
CA ALA A 236 4.07 8.81 -1.29
C ALA A 236 5.07 8.05 -2.17
N ALA A 237 6.36 8.10 -1.87
CA ALA A 237 7.39 7.37 -2.61
C ALA A 237 7.18 5.85 -2.51
N ILE A 238 6.88 5.34 -1.32
CA ILE A 238 6.59 3.92 -1.08
C ILE A 238 5.36 3.48 -1.87
N GLU A 239 4.24 4.18 -1.74
CA GLU A 239 2.99 3.79 -2.40
C GLU A 239 3.08 3.90 -3.93
N MET A 240 3.76 4.93 -4.46
CA MET A 240 3.96 5.05 -5.91
C MET A 240 4.91 3.98 -6.45
N ALA A 241 5.91 3.56 -5.68
CA ALA A 241 6.75 2.41 -6.06
C ALA A 241 5.93 1.10 -6.08
N ALA A 242 5.04 0.88 -5.10
CA ALA A 242 4.14 -0.27 -5.09
C ALA A 242 3.21 -0.28 -6.32
N VAL A 243 2.64 0.87 -6.68
CA VAL A 243 1.80 1.02 -7.90
C VAL A 243 2.61 0.73 -9.16
N ALA A 244 3.82 1.28 -9.28
CA ALA A 244 4.70 1.02 -10.42
C ALA A 244 5.02 -0.48 -10.54
N ASN A 245 5.37 -1.12 -9.42
CA ASN A 245 5.68 -2.55 -9.35
C ASN A 245 4.47 -3.45 -9.65
N ALA A 246 3.27 -3.01 -9.34
CA ALA A 246 2.05 -3.76 -9.63
C ALA A 246 1.59 -3.58 -11.08
N THR A 247 1.74 -2.37 -11.64
CA THR A 247 1.12 -1.99 -12.91
C THR A 247 2.07 -1.98 -14.10
N GLY A 248 3.39 -2.05 -13.87
CA GLY A 248 4.41 -1.89 -14.91
C GLY A 248 4.59 -0.42 -15.37
N LEU A 249 3.98 0.55 -14.68
CA LEU A 249 4.38 1.95 -14.77
C LEU A 249 5.77 2.12 -14.16
N SER A 250 6.38 3.29 -14.36
CA SER A 250 7.68 3.63 -13.76
C SER A 250 7.58 4.97 -13.03
N CYS A 251 8.68 5.45 -12.47
CA CYS A 251 8.82 6.81 -11.97
C CYS A 251 9.96 7.54 -12.68
N ALA A 252 10.00 8.86 -12.59
CA ALA A 252 11.11 9.63 -13.13
C ALA A 252 12.41 9.37 -12.33
N GLU A 253 13.57 9.48 -12.95
CA GLU A 253 14.89 9.32 -12.30
C GLU A 253 15.10 10.38 -11.20
N GLU A 254 14.54 11.57 -11.41
CA GLU A 254 14.57 12.67 -10.46
C GLU A 254 13.66 12.44 -9.25
N GLY A 255 12.82 11.41 -9.29
CA GLY A 255 11.80 11.09 -8.29
C GLY A 255 10.42 11.67 -8.65
N LEU A 256 9.49 11.61 -7.69
CA LEU A 256 8.16 12.18 -7.85
C LEU A 256 8.21 13.71 -7.89
N SER A 257 7.45 14.31 -8.79
CA SER A 257 7.48 15.75 -9.07
C SER A 257 6.55 16.58 -8.19
N PHE A 258 5.49 15.95 -7.65
CA PHE A 258 4.50 16.63 -6.79
C PHE A 258 3.89 17.87 -7.48
N TYR A 259 3.32 17.71 -8.68
CA TYR A 259 2.72 18.81 -9.41
C TYR A 259 1.44 19.30 -8.73
N PRO A 260 1.30 20.61 -8.45
CA PRO A 260 0.05 21.18 -8.01
C PRO A 260 -1.05 20.90 -9.05
N ALA A 261 -2.14 20.23 -8.65
CA ALA A 261 -3.23 19.91 -9.55
C ALA A 261 -4.53 19.68 -8.76
N GLY A 262 -5.59 20.32 -9.19
CA GLY A 262 -6.95 20.03 -8.78
C GLY A 262 -7.61 18.98 -9.68
N LEU A 263 -8.82 18.58 -9.31
CA LEU A 263 -9.59 17.56 -10.03
C LEU A 263 -9.70 17.84 -11.53
N HIS A 264 -9.95 19.09 -11.90
CA HIS A 264 -10.13 19.49 -13.29
C HIS A 264 -8.82 19.67 -14.07
N ASP A 265 -7.69 19.61 -13.38
CA ASP A 265 -6.35 19.78 -13.97
C ASP A 265 -5.67 18.44 -14.30
N LEU A 266 -6.17 17.33 -13.75
CA LEU A 266 -5.50 16.03 -13.82
C LEU A 266 -5.12 15.63 -15.25
N ALA A 267 -6.07 15.67 -16.19
CA ALA A 267 -5.85 15.32 -17.59
C ALA A 267 -4.92 16.31 -18.33
N ASN A 268 -4.81 17.55 -17.85
CA ASN A 268 -3.90 18.56 -18.41
C ASN A 268 -2.49 18.43 -17.88
N VAL A 269 -2.34 18.14 -16.57
CA VAL A 269 -1.05 18.08 -15.88
C VAL A 269 -0.36 16.74 -16.10
N PHE A 270 -1.08 15.62 -15.89
CA PHE A 270 -0.52 14.28 -15.87
C PHE A 270 -0.56 13.60 -17.25
N LYS A 271 -0.08 14.30 -18.26
CA LYS A 271 0.19 13.82 -19.63
C LYS A 271 1.60 14.24 -20.05
N PRO A 272 2.16 13.66 -21.14
CA PRO A 272 3.49 14.02 -21.63
C PRO A 272 3.67 15.51 -21.91
N ALA A 273 4.87 16.02 -21.63
CA ALA A 273 5.22 17.43 -21.90
C ALA A 273 5.13 17.79 -23.39
N GLU A 274 5.42 16.85 -24.29
CA GLU A 274 5.27 17.00 -25.74
C GLU A 274 3.82 17.26 -26.16
N ASP A 275 2.84 16.75 -25.39
CA ASP A 275 1.41 16.99 -25.58
C ASP A 275 0.87 18.14 -24.69
N GLY A 276 1.77 18.96 -24.12
CA GLY A 276 1.44 20.12 -23.31
C GLY A 276 1.16 19.81 -21.83
N GLY A 277 1.53 18.64 -21.34
CA GLY A 277 1.46 18.27 -19.92
C GLY A 277 2.73 18.58 -19.14
N ARG A 278 2.92 17.85 -18.03
CA ARG A 278 4.07 18.02 -17.14
C ARG A 278 4.94 16.78 -17.03
N LEU A 279 4.45 15.59 -17.40
CA LEU A 279 5.23 14.37 -17.32
C LEU A 279 6.31 14.33 -18.41
N LYS A 280 7.47 13.81 -18.07
CA LYS A 280 8.57 13.61 -19.03
C LYS A 280 8.14 12.70 -20.19
N THR A 281 7.42 11.63 -19.87
CA THR A 281 6.85 10.65 -20.81
C THR A 281 5.53 10.12 -20.25
N ALA A 282 4.75 9.43 -21.08
CA ALA A 282 3.70 8.55 -20.58
C ALA A 282 4.30 7.36 -19.81
N GLY A 283 3.48 6.67 -19.04
CA GLY A 283 3.89 5.49 -18.28
C GLY A 283 4.51 5.80 -16.90
N LEU A 284 4.31 7.01 -16.37
CA LEU A 284 4.87 7.41 -15.07
C LEU A 284 3.79 7.47 -13.97
N VAL A 285 4.20 7.13 -12.74
CA VAL A 285 3.45 7.47 -11.53
C VAL A 285 3.90 8.82 -10.99
N ASP A 286 2.98 9.62 -10.44
CA ASP A 286 3.33 10.89 -9.78
C ASP A 286 2.25 11.35 -8.79
N ILE A 287 2.44 12.49 -8.14
CA ILE A 287 1.61 13.04 -7.08
C ILE A 287 0.93 14.34 -7.52
N ALA A 288 -0.38 14.43 -7.30
CA ALA A 288 -1.12 15.68 -7.37
C ALA A 288 -1.01 16.39 -6.01
N ALA A 289 -0.14 17.39 -5.92
CA ALA A 289 0.02 18.16 -4.69
C ALA A 289 -1.20 19.06 -4.47
N SER A 290 -1.71 19.07 -3.23
CA SER A 290 -2.84 19.93 -2.84
C SER A 290 -2.43 21.38 -2.55
N ARG A 291 -1.15 21.69 -2.65
CA ARG A 291 -0.60 23.02 -2.41
C ARG A 291 0.30 23.48 -3.55
N GLU A 292 0.22 24.77 -3.83
CA GLU A 292 1.17 25.48 -4.67
C GLU A 292 2.54 25.57 -3.98
N PRO A 293 3.65 25.82 -4.70
CA PRO A 293 4.97 25.97 -4.11
C PRO A 293 5.08 27.08 -3.04
N ASP A 294 4.21 28.09 -3.11
CA ASP A 294 4.11 29.16 -2.13
C ASP A 294 3.23 28.84 -0.91
N GLY A 295 2.71 27.61 -0.84
CA GLY A 295 1.89 27.08 0.26
C GLY A 295 0.39 27.34 0.13
N ARG A 296 -0.08 28.10 -0.88
CA ARG A 296 -1.52 28.27 -1.14
C ARG A 296 -2.16 26.93 -1.48
N GLU A 297 -3.40 26.75 -1.05
CA GLU A 297 -4.17 25.57 -1.38
C GLU A 297 -4.60 25.57 -2.85
N VAL A 298 -4.46 24.43 -3.51
CA VAL A 298 -4.95 24.19 -4.87
C VAL A 298 -6.46 24.03 -4.83
N VAL A 299 -7.17 24.76 -5.70
CA VAL A 299 -8.63 24.70 -5.79
C VAL A 299 -9.09 23.32 -6.26
N ASN A 300 -10.08 22.75 -5.59
CA ASN A 300 -10.59 21.40 -5.88
C ASN A 300 -9.46 20.33 -5.85
N ASN A 301 -8.50 20.46 -4.95
CA ASN A 301 -7.46 19.44 -4.79
C ASN A 301 -8.04 18.07 -4.46
N ILE A 302 -7.25 17.03 -4.71
CA ILE A 302 -7.66 15.63 -4.49
C ILE A 302 -6.87 14.96 -3.36
N GLN A 303 -6.54 15.66 -2.30
CA GLN A 303 -5.60 15.29 -1.24
C GLN A 303 -5.71 13.85 -0.72
N TYR A 304 -6.92 13.29 -0.60
CA TYR A 304 -7.15 11.92 -0.11
C TYR A 304 -7.49 10.93 -1.22
N GLY A 305 -7.57 11.42 -2.43
CA GLY A 305 -7.97 10.65 -3.59
C GLY A 305 -6.79 10.05 -4.36
N MET A 306 -7.13 9.27 -5.35
CA MET A 306 -6.21 8.70 -6.33
C MET A 306 -6.78 8.85 -7.71
N PHE A 307 -5.94 8.83 -8.73
CA PHE A 307 -6.34 9.08 -10.11
C PHE A 307 -5.57 8.23 -11.11
N VAL A 308 -6.15 8.11 -12.30
CA VAL A 308 -5.48 7.68 -13.52
C VAL A 308 -5.75 8.68 -14.62
N THR A 309 -4.77 8.86 -15.52
CA THR A 309 -4.98 9.53 -16.80
C THR A 309 -4.76 8.55 -17.94
N PHE A 310 -5.54 8.72 -19.00
CA PHE A 310 -5.53 7.82 -20.15
C PHE A 310 -5.88 8.57 -21.42
N LYS A 311 -5.50 8.02 -22.58
CA LYS A 311 -5.68 8.62 -23.89
C LYS A 311 -6.74 7.85 -24.68
N ALA A 312 -7.54 8.56 -25.44
CA ALA A 312 -8.49 7.97 -26.37
C ALA A 312 -7.75 7.30 -27.53
N PRO A 313 -8.10 6.06 -27.91
CA PRO A 313 -7.42 5.34 -28.99
C PRO A 313 -7.73 5.91 -30.38
N ASN A 314 -8.79 6.68 -30.54
CA ASN A 314 -9.20 7.28 -31.81
C ASN A 314 -10.11 8.49 -31.60
N ALA A 315 -10.39 9.22 -32.68
CA ALA A 315 -11.20 10.44 -32.66
C ALA A 315 -12.67 10.22 -32.23
N TYR A 316 -13.25 9.08 -32.57
CA TYR A 316 -14.60 8.73 -32.14
C TYR A 316 -14.71 8.61 -30.63
N THR A 317 -13.78 7.87 -30.03
CA THR A 317 -13.71 7.71 -28.57
C THR A 317 -13.45 9.05 -27.88
N ARG A 318 -12.55 9.88 -28.41
CA ARG A 318 -12.33 11.25 -27.92
C ARG A 318 -13.63 12.08 -27.90
N ASP A 319 -14.41 12.00 -28.94
CA ASP A 319 -15.68 12.78 -29.05
C ASP A 319 -16.72 12.21 -28.06
N CYS A 320 -16.74 10.89 -27.82
CA CYS A 320 -17.53 10.25 -26.77
C CYS A 320 -17.16 10.74 -25.38
N PHE A 321 -15.87 10.89 -25.06
CA PHE A 321 -15.43 11.39 -23.75
C PHE A 321 -16.11 12.73 -23.41
N ARG A 322 -16.17 13.66 -24.39
CA ARG A 322 -16.83 14.94 -24.21
C ARG A 322 -18.35 14.82 -24.09
N GLN A 323 -18.97 13.96 -24.91
CA GLN A 323 -20.41 13.77 -24.91
C GLN A 323 -20.94 13.22 -23.59
N TYR A 324 -20.17 12.34 -22.93
CA TYR A 324 -20.53 11.72 -21.66
C TYR A 324 -19.98 12.44 -20.42
N GLY A 325 -19.38 13.63 -20.61
CA GLY A 325 -18.97 14.48 -19.50
C GLY A 325 -17.72 14.01 -18.73
N LEU A 326 -16.86 13.19 -19.39
CA LEU A 326 -15.57 12.83 -18.81
C LEU A 326 -14.70 14.07 -18.62
N LEU A 327 -13.98 14.16 -17.51
CA LEU A 327 -12.97 15.20 -17.29
C LEU A 327 -11.81 14.98 -18.27
N THR A 328 -11.66 15.91 -19.23
CA THR A 328 -10.65 15.82 -20.28
C THR A 328 -9.74 17.05 -20.29
N ASP A 329 -8.61 16.92 -20.97
CA ASP A 329 -7.78 18.06 -21.35
C ASP A 329 -8.49 18.92 -22.41
N ALA A 330 -7.91 20.08 -22.74
CA ALA A 330 -8.48 20.99 -23.73
C ALA A 330 -8.65 20.35 -25.14
N SER A 331 -7.79 19.41 -25.50
CA SER A 331 -7.87 18.68 -26.78
C SER A 331 -8.96 17.62 -26.81
N GLY A 332 -9.36 17.11 -25.63
CA GLY A 332 -10.28 15.99 -25.43
C GLY A 332 -9.66 14.62 -25.65
N TRP A 333 -8.37 14.53 -26.03
CA TRP A 333 -7.68 13.27 -26.21
C TRP A 333 -7.32 12.57 -24.92
N TYR A 334 -7.03 13.33 -23.85
CA TYR A 334 -6.65 12.82 -22.54
C TYR A 334 -7.84 12.95 -21.59
N GLY A 335 -8.19 11.85 -20.96
CA GLY A 335 -9.20 11.80 -19.92
C GLY A 335 -8.58 11.48 -18.57
N SER A 336 -9.31 11.79 -17.50
CA SER A 336 -8.95 11.38 -16.15
C SER A 336 -10.13 10.77 -15.41
N MET A 337 -9.85 9.80 -14.56
CA MET A 337 -10.77 9.24 -13.59
C MET A 337 -10.12 9.30 -12.22
N TRP A 338 -10.90 9.53 -11.18
CA TRP A 338 -10.42 9.63 -9.82
C TRP A 338 -11.38 8.97 -8.83
N ARG A 339 -10.81 8.50 -7.73
CA ARG A 339 -11.54 8.03 -6.56
C ARG A 339 -11.29 9.02 -5.42
N PRO A 340 -12.34 9.57 -4.76
CA PRO A 340 -12.19 10.70 -3.84
C PRO A 340 -11.57 10.37 -2.49
N PHE A 341 -11.58 9.11 -2.08
CA PHE A 341 -11.12 8.65 -0.77
C PHE A 341 -10.54 7.24 -0.83
N HIS A 342 -9.87 6.86 0.23
CA HIS A 342 -9.46 5.49 0.53
C HIS A 342 -9.72 5.23 2.03
N LEU A 343 -10.10 4.01 2.37
CA LEU A 343 -10.45 3.63 3.73
C LEU A 343 -9.58 2.44 4.16
N ILE A 344 -8.30 2.75 4.43
CA ILE A 344 -7.33 1.73 4.82
C ILE A 344 -7.83 0.92 6.02
N GLY A 345 -7.67 -0.40 5.97
CA GLY A 345 -8.20 -1.32 6.96
C GLY A 345 -9.70 -1.59 6.83
N LEU A 346 -10.53 -0.58 6.61
CA LEU A 346 -11.98 -0.72 6.55
C LEU A 346 -12.47 -1.45 5.29
N GLU A 347 -11.72 -1.41 4.19
CA GLU A 347 -12.06 -2.08 2.93
C GLU A 347 -11.25 -3.38 2.70
N THR A 348 -10.40 -3.78 3.65
CA THR A 348 -9.47 -4.92 3.48
C THR A 348 -10.19 -6.24 3.20
N ASN A 349 -11.44 -6.38 3.66
CA ASN A 349 -12.26 -7.56 3.37
C ASN A 349 -12.43 -7.80 1.86
N THR A 350 -12.38 -6.77 1.03
CA THR A 350 -12.40 -6.91 -0.43
C THR A 350 -11.24 -7.78 -0.92
N SER A 351 -10.02 -7.58 -0.39
CA SER A 351 -8.85 -8.41 -0.74
C SER A 351 -8.95 -9.82 -0.18
N ILE A 352 -9.44 -9.98 1.05
CA ILE A 352 -9.65 -11.29 1.68
C ILE A 352 -10.60 -12.14 0.82
N LEU A 353 -11.77 -11.61 0.51
CA LEU A 353 -12.77 -12.31 -0.29
C LEU A 353 -12.32 -12.55 -1.74
N SER A 354 -11.60 -11.59 -2.35
CA SER A 354 -11.05 -11.77 -3.69
C SER A 354 -10.02 -12.91 -3.72
N ALA A 355 -9.10 -12.95 -2.76
CA ALA A 355 -8.10 -14.01 -2.66
C ALA A 355 -8.73 -15.39 -2.43
N VAL A 356 -9.65 -15.50 -1.46
CA VAL A 356 -10.21 -16.79 -1.04
C VAL A 356 -11.30 -17.31 -2.00
N LEU A 357 -12.20 -16.43 -2.46
CA LEU A 357 -13.36 -16.85 -3.23
C LEU A 357 -13.19 -16.78 -4.74
N ARG A 358 -12.30 -15.91 -5.24
CA ARG A 358 -12.00 -15.76 -6.68
C ARG A 358 -10.64 -16.31 -7.07
N GLY A 359 -9.70 -16.46 -6.13
CA GLY A 359 -8.31 -16.74 -6.46
C GLY A 359 -7.62 -15.57 -7.17
N GLU A 360 -8.02 -14.33 -6.88
CA GLU A 360 -7.55 -13.11 -7.55
C GLU A 360 -6.96 -12.12 -6.56
N ALA A 361 -5.85 -11.48 -6.94
CA ALA A 361 -5.29 -10.36 -6.20
C ALA A 361 -6.02 -9.04 -6.55
N THR A 362 -6.24 -8.17 -5.56
CA THR A 362 -6.74 -6.80 -5.78
C THR A 362 -5.65 -5.83 -6.21
N GLY A 363 -4.39 -6.17 -5.96
CA GLY A 363 -3.19 -5.49 -6.42
C GLY A 363 -1.97 -6.30 -6.02
N VAL A 364 -1.03 -6.55 -6.94
CA VAL A 364 0.14 -7.39 -6.65
C VAL A 364 1.37 -6.86 -7.39
N SER A 365 2.46 -6.69 -6.67
CA SER A 365 3.77 -6.33 -7.22
C SER A 365 4.31 -7.48 -8.05
N ARG A 366 4.09 -7.43 -9.37
CA ARG A 366 4.54 -8.46 -10.34
C ARG A 366 5.92 -8.16 -10.91
N TYR A 367 6.31 -6.91 -10.86
CA TYR A 367 7.53 -6.38 -11.45
C TYR A 367 8.37 -5.67 -10.39
N PHE A 368 9.62 -5.39 -10.73
CA PHE A 368 10.45 -4.46 -9.98
C PHE A 368 10.77 -3.27 -10.88
N GLN A 369 9.89 -2.24 -10.90
CA GLN A 369 9.96 -1.07 -11.78
C GLN A 369 10.41 0.18 -11.06
N ALA A 370 10.09 0.30 -9.78
CA ALA A 370 10.49 1.42 -8.94
C ALA A 370 10.91 0.93 -7.56
N ASP A 371 11.76 1.71 -6.92
CA ASP A 371 12.22 1.50 -5.56
C ASP A 371 12.05 2.78 -4.74
N ALA A 372 11.85 2.64 -3.43
CA ALA A 372 11.81 3.74 -2.49
C ALA A 372 13.12 3.74 -1.68
N VAL A 373 14.02 4.66 -2.00
CA VAL A 373 15.39 4.66 -1.49
C VAL A 373 15.61 5.74 -0.45
N ALA A 374 16.42 5.44 0.58
CA ALA A 374 16.75 6.35 1.66
C ALA A 374 17.58 7.53 1.14
N THR A 375 17.13 8.76 1.40
CA THR A 375 17.79 9.99 1.00
C THR A 375 17.96 10.89 2.21
N ALA A 376 19.15 11.47 2.40
CA ALA A 376 19.47 12.24 3.60
C ALA A 376 18.68 13.56 3.66
N LYS A 377 18.00 13.84 4.80
CA LYS A 377 17.30 15.13 5.05
C LYS A 377 18.26 16.28 5.36
N ARG A 378 19.43 15.96 5.85
CA ARG A 378 20.49 16.88 6.28
C ARG A 378 21.86 16.22 6.08
N ASP A 379 22.93 16.94 6.31
CA ASP A 379 24.24 16.32 6.43
C ASP A 379 24.24 15.34 7.60
N LEU A 380 24.64 14.10 7.35
CA LEU A 380 24.74 13.00 8.32
C LEU A 380 26.21 12.62 8.49
N LYS A 381 26.59 12.23 9.70
CA LYS A 381 27.97 11.89 10.02
C LYS A 381 28.17 10.37 10.17
N ALA A 382 29.36 9.91 9.83
CA ALA A 382 29.77 8.54 10.16
C ALA A 382 29.52 8.25 11.64
N GLY A 383 28.95 7.08 11.92
CA GLY A 383 28.54 6.66 13.26
C GLY A 383 27.11 7.07 13.67
N GLU A 384 26.44 7.95 12.95
CA GLU A 384 25.02 8.25 13.22
C GLU A 384 24.14 7.02 12.92
N MET A 385 23.06 6.87 13.69
CA MET A 385 22.03 5.85 13.47
C MET A 385 20.94 6.44 12.57
N LEU A 386 20.68 5.79 11.46
CA LEU A 386 19.48 6.09 10.68
C LEU A 386 18.24 5.61 11.44
N ASP A 387 17.20 6.41 11.38
CA ASP A 387 15.96 6.19 12.14
C ASP A 387 14.77 5.81 11.28
N GLY A 388 15.00 5.59 9.99
CA GLY A 388 14.04 5.06 9.03
C GLY A 388 12.97 6.04 8.60
N GLU A 389 11.88 5.49 8.18
CA GLU A 389 10.71 6.17 7.65
C GLU A 389 10.16 7.23 8.60
N GLY A 390 9.88 8.42 8.05
CA GLY A 390 9.30 9.54 8.80
C GLY A 390 10.16 10.09 9.92
N GLY A 391 11.44 9.69 10.00
CA GLY A 391 12.37 10.12 11.04
C GLY A 391 13.06 11.45 10.77
N TYR A 392 14.18 11.66 11.47
CA TYR A 392 14.99 12.89 11.42
C TYR A 392 16.11 12.82 10.38
N CYS A 393 16.53 11.60 10.00
CA CYS A 393 17.73 11.38 9.21
C CYS A 393 17.43 11.32 7.71
N VAL A 394 16.44 10.54 7.32
CA VAL A 394 16.16 10.22 5.92
C VAL A 394 14.69 10.40 5.55
N TRP A 395 14.45 10.57 4.25
CA TRP A 395 13.14 10.46 3.61
C TRP A 395 13.26 9.48 2.43
N ALA A 396 12.16 8.93 1.95
CA ALA A 396 12.20 8.03 0.80
C ALA A 396 12.03 8.80 -0.51
N LYS A 397 12.95 8.59 -1.45
CA LYS A 397 12.86 9.02 -2.83
C LYS A 397 12.46 7.84 -3.70
N SER A 398 11.40 7.98 -4.51
CA SER A 398 11.07 6.97 -5.53
C SER A 398 12.03 7.14 -6.71
N VAL A 399 12.65 6.06 -7.14
CA VAL A 399 13.55 6.02 -8.31
C VAL A 399 13.27 4.78 -9.15
N PRO A 400 13.57 4.78 -10.46
CA PRO A 400 13.51 3.56 -11.26
C PRO A 400 14.35 2.44 -10.63
N ALA A 401 13.82 1.22 -10.62
CA ALA A 401 14.53 0.08 -10.02
C ALA A 401 15.90 -0.17 -10.65
N SER A 402 16.03 0.06 -11.96
CA SER A 402 17.32 -0.02 -12.67
C SER A 402 18.36 0.96 -12.13
N LEU A 403 17.94 2.20 -11.80
CA LEU A 403 18.82 3.18 -11.18
C LEU A 403 19.19 2.76 -9.76
N SER A 404 18.19 2.38 -8.92
CA SER A 404 18.43 1.88 -7.56
C SER A 404 19.45 0.74 -7.54
N HIS A 405 19.29 -0.22 -8.43
CA HIS A 405 20.21 -1.35 -8.57
C HIS A 405 21.61 -0.93 -9.01
N THR A 406 21.69 -0.01 -9.98
CA THR A 406 23.00 0.46 -10.54
C THR A 406 23.83 1.20 -9.50
N ILE A 407 23.20 2.02 -8.64
CA ILE A 407 23.88 2.80 -7.61
C ILE A 407 23.95 2.09 -6.26
N ASP A 408 23.48 0.85 -6.18
CA ASP A 408 23.41 0.05 -4.95
C ASP A 408 22.72 0.82 -3.80
N ALA A 409 21.55 1.43 -4.11
CA ALA A 409 20.85 2.30 -3.17
C ALA A 409 20.28 1.51 -1.98
N LEU A 410 20.28 2.13 -0.79
CA LEU A 410 19.66 1.58 0.41
C LEU A 410 18.13 1.77 0.33
N PRO A 411 17.33 0.68 0.27
CA PRO A 411 15.88 0.80 0.40
C PRO A 411 15.47 1.41 1.74
N ILE A 412 14.45 2.24 1.75
CA ILE A 412 13.99 2.89 2.99
C ILE A 412 13.60 1.86 4.06
N GLY A 413 13.04 0.70 3.67
CA GLY A 413 12.69 -0.39 4.59
C GLY A 413 13.89 -1.02 5.31
N LEU A 414 15.12 -0.80 4.83
CA LEU A 414 16.37 -1.21 5.47
C LEU A 414 17.06 -0.07 6.25
N ALA A 415 16.50 1.15 6.22
CA ALA A 415 17.12 2.31 6.87
C ALA A 415 16.74 2.47 8.35
N HIS A 416 16.15 1.45 8.98
CA HIS A 416 15.73 1.49 10.38
C HIS A 416 16.82 0.96 11.31
N HIS A 417 17.27 1.80 12.25
CA HIS A 417 18.24 1.44 13.28
C HIS A 417 19.56 0.87 12.73
N VAL A 418 20.01 1.43 11.60
CA VAL A 418 21.30 1.06 10.98
C VAL A 418 22.29 2.20 11.10
N LYS A 419 23.57 1.85 11.35
CA LYS A 419 24.64 2.80 11.61
C LYS A 419 25.36 3.16 10.32
N LEU A 420 25.61 4.47 10.10
CA LEU A 420 26.39 4.98 8.98
C LEU A 420 27.89 4.69 9.17
N LYS A 421 28.54 4.24 8.10
CA LYS A 421 30.00 4.05 8.02
C LYS A 421 30.70 5.32 7.53
N HIS A 422 30.02 6.13 6.73
CA HIS A 422 30.58 7.33 6.07
C HIS A 422 29.67 8.54 6.26
N ASP A 423 30.23 9.74 6.07
CA ASP A 423 29.47 10.99 6.01
C ASP A 423 28.58 10.98 4.74
N ILE A 424 27.35 11.40 4.86
CA ILE A 424 26.39 11.53 3.75
C ILE A 424 25.91 12.98 3.69
N ALA A 425 26.05 13.60 2.53
CA ALA A 425 25.58 14.97 2.35
C ALA A 425 24.05 15.04 2.24
N LYS A 426 23.48 16.18 2.61
CA LYS A 426 22.06 16.47 2.42
C LYS A 426 21.62 16.17 0.97
N ASP A 427 20.44 15.58 0.80
CA ASP A 427 19.82 15.18 -0.47
C ASP A 427 20.56 14.07 -1.25
N GLN A 428 21.65 13.52 -0.69
CA GLN A 428 22.33 12.36 -1.24
C GLN A 428 21.55 11.08 -0.91
N ILE A 429 21.43 10.17 -1.89
CA ILE A 429 20.93 8.82 -1.69
C ILE A 429 21.97 8.02 -0.88
N VAL A 430 21.52 7.33 0.15
CA VAL A 430 22.34 6.42 0.94
C VAL A 430 22.51 5.11 0.18
N GLY A 431 23.73 4.59 0.09
CA GLY A 431 24.01 3.28 -0.50
C GLY A 431 23.99 2.15 0.51
N MET A 432 23.84 0.91 0.03
CA MET A 432 23.95 -0.31 0.86
C MET A 432 25.35 -0.40 1.53
N GLY A 433 26.40 0.04 0.82
CA GLY A 433 27.76 0.09 1.33
C GLY A 433 28.00 1.11 2.44
N ASP A 434 27.14 2.12 2.58
CA ASP A 434 27.29 3.21 3.54
C ASP A 434 26.81 2.87 4.96
N VAL A 435 26.14 1.71 5.14
CA VAL A 435 25.54 1.30 6.42
C VAL A 435 26.05 -0.04 6.93
N GLU A 436 25.94 -0.24 8.25
CA GLU A 436 26.18 -1.53 8.90
C GLU A 436 24.84 -2.28 8.99
N LEU A 437 24.59 -3.24 8.09
CA LEU A 437 23.41 -4.08 8.12
C LEU A 437 23.65 -5.32 9.02
N VAL A 438 22.67 -5.65 9.84
CA VAL A 438 22.72 -6.77 10.79
C VAL A 438 21.41 -7.56 10.72
N ASP A 439 21.48 -8.88 10.69
CA ASP A 439 20.35 -9.82 10.71
C ASP A 439 19.33 -9.63 9.58
N VAL A 440 19.82 -9.27 8.37
CA VAL A 440 18.99 -9.02 7.17
C VAL A 440 19.41 -9.86 5.96
N ASP A 441 20.23 -10.89 6.13
CA ASP A 441 20.76 -11.70 5.02
C ASP A 441 19.65 -12.35 4.19
N ASP A 442 18.56 -12.76 4.83
CA ASP A 442 17.36 -13.30 4.20
C ASP A 442 16.66 -12.26 3.31
N ILE A 443 16.57 -11.02 3.78
CA ILE A 443 15.97 -9.90 3.03
C ILE A 443 16.87 -9.50 1.84
N ILE A 444 18.18 -9.46 2.06
CA ILE A 444 19.17 -9.19 1.00
C ILE A 444 19.06 -10.27 -0.08
N ALA A 445 18.96 -11.54 0.31
CA ALA A 445 18.78 -12.64 -0.63
C ALA A 445 17.47 -12.50 -1.44
N CYS A 446 16.37 -12.07 -0.82
CA CYS A 446 15.12 -11.76 -1.54
C CYS A 446 15.33 -10.64 -2.57
N ARG A 447 15.96 -9.54 -2.16
CA ARG A 447 16.22 -8.40 -3.04
C ARG A 447 17.14 -8.71 -4.21
N GLN A 448 18.16 -9.53 -4.00
CA GLN A 448 19.08 -9.97 -5.07
C GLN A 448 18.38 -10.73 -6.22
N ASN A 449 17.20 -11.29 -5.96
CA ASN A 449 16.39 -11.95 -6.97
C ASN A 449 15.42 -10.99 -7.71
N MET A 450 15.17 -9.79 -7.19
CA MET A 450 14.20 -8.84 -7.78
C MET A 450 14.64 -8.25 -9.14
N PRO A 451 15.93 -7.97 -9.42
CA PRO A 451 16.35 -7.45 -10.73
C PRO A 451 15.93 -8.31 -11.93
N ALA A 452 15.80 -9.63 -11.74
CA ALA A 452 15.28 -10.53 -12.78
C ALA A 452 13.78 -10.31 -13.11
N LEU A 453 13.07 -9.51 -12.29
CA LEU A 453 11.65 -9.17 -12.43
C LEU A 453 11.43 -7.75 -13.00
N MET A 454 12.49 -7.06 -13.40
CA MET A 454 12.39 -5.80 -14.14
C MET A 454 11.81 -6.06 -15.52
N MET A 455 10.91 -5.19 -15.97
CA MET A 455 10.49 -5.17 -17.37
C MET A 455 11.61 -4.50 -18.18
N GLY A 456 11.94 -5.09 -19.32
CA GLY A 456 12.91 -4.52 -20.25
C GLY A 456 12.38 -3.31 -21.02
#